data_ac253bfa93c229b9c4d5bcfd0bdc9088
#
_entry.id   ac253bfa93c229b9c4d5bcfd0bdc9088
#
_cell.length_a   1.000
_cell.length_b   1.000
_cell.length_c   1.000
_cell.angle_alpha   90.00
_cell.angle_beta   90.00
_cell.angle_gamma   90.00
#
_symmetry.space_group_name_H-M   'P 1'
#
loop_
_entity.id
_entity.type
_entity.pdbx_description
1 polymer ?
#
loop_
_entity_poly.entity_id
_entity_poly.type
_entity_poly.pdbx_seq_one_letter_code
_entity_poly.pdbx_strand_id
1 'polypeptide(L)'
;KMILGSDSHTRYGALGTMAMGEGGPELVKQLLERTYDIPMPGVIGIYLDGEPMPGVGPQDVALAIIGAVFNNGYVKNKVMEFVGPGVSKLSADYRIGIDVMTTETTCLSSIWRTDDKIKEFYDIHGRSEDYKELNPGNVAYYDGMIEINLSEIKPMIAMPFHPSNVYTICLLYTS
;
A
#
# COMPACT_ATOMS: atom_id res chain seq x y z
N LYS A 1 -11.65 -5.75 -8.25
CA LYS A 1 -12.77 -5.48 -7.35
C LYS A 1 -12.53 -4.19 -6.61
N MET A 2 -13.56 -3.35 -6.47
CA MET A 2 -13.50 -2.13 -5.67
C MET A 2 -14.25 -2.34 -4.37
N ILE A 3 -13.70 -1.79 -3.28
CA ILE A 3 -14.26 -1.90 -1.93
C ILE A 3 -14.30 -0.50 -1.34
N LEU A 4 -15.43 -0.14 -0.76
CA LEU A 4 -15.58 1.11 0.00
C LEU A 4 -15.89 0.75 1.46
N GLY A 5 -15.09 1.24 2.38
CA GLY A 5 -15.23 1.01 3.81
C GLY A 5 -15.30 2.31 4.61
N SER A 6 -15.75 2.24 5.86
CA SER A 6 -15.85 3.39 6.77
C SER A 6 -14.55 3.72 7.48
N ASP A 7 -13.69 2.75 7.62
CA ASP A 7 -12.39 2.91 8.29
C ASP A 7 -11.33 3.36 7.29
N SER A 8 -10.52 4.34 7.68
CA SER A 8 -9.44 4.88 6.82
C SER A 8 -8.38 3.82 6.47
N HIS A 9 -8.25 2.77 7.28
CA HIS A 9 -7.37 1.64 7.03
C HIS A 9 -8.03 0.53 6.18
N THR A 10 -9.15 0.81 5.52
CA THR A 10 -9.73 -0.09 4.51
C THR A 10 -8.81 -0.13 3.30
N ARG A 11 -7.81 -1.01 3.36
CA ARG A 11 -6.76 -1.19 2.35
C ARG A 11 -6.57 -2.69 2.07
N TYR A 12 -6.98 -3.13 0.89
CA TYR A 12 -6.90 -4.53 0.46
C TYR A 12 -6.26 -4.67 -0.92
N GLY A 13 -5.44 -3.68 -1.29
CA GLY A 13 -4.75 -3.63 -2.56
C GLY A 13 -3.80 -4.82 -2.75
N ALA A 14 -3.19 -5.30 -1.67
CA ALA A 14 -2.31 -6.48 -1.67
C ALA A 14 -3.00 -7.73 -2.21
N LEU A 15 -4.32 -7.83 -2.09
CA LEU A 15 -5.12 -8.95 -2.60
C LEU A 15 -5.68 -8.73 -4.01
N GLY A 16 -5.15 -7.79 -4.77
CA GLY A 16 -5.61 -7.46 -6.13
C GLY A 16 -6.94 -6.73 -6.16
N THR A 17 -7.20 -5.88 -5.17
CA THR A 17 -8.38 -5.04 -5.09
C THR A 17 -8.00 -3.57 -5.00
N MET A 18 -8.93 -2.69 -5.23
CA MET A 18 -8.80 -1.27 -4.90
C MET A 18 -9.78 -0.95 -3.78
N ALA A 19 -9.27 -0.69 -2.59
CA ALA A 19 -10.08 -0.40 -1.42
C ALA A 19 -9.83 1.03 -0.93
N MET A 20 -10.92 1.73 -0.62
CA MET A 20 -10.89 3.10 -0.13
C MET A 20 -11.60 3.15 1.21
N GLY A 21 -10.96 3.76 2.19
CA GLY A 21 -11.56 4.07 3.49
C GLY A 21 -12.04 5.51 3.49
N GLU A 22 -13.35 5.68 3.49
CA GLU A 22 -13.98 6.99 3.50
C GLU A 22 -14.63 7.24 4.87
N GLY A 23 -15.78 7.72 4.94
CA GLY A 23 -16.46 7.94 6.22
C GLY A 23 -17.84 7.30 6.27
N GLY A 24 -18.52 7.50 7.38
CA GLY A 24 -19.90 7.03 7.56
C GLY A 24 -20.88 7.52 6.50
N PRO A 25 -20.83 8.81 6.08
CA PRO A 25 -21.73 9.33 5.05
C PRO A 25 -21.64 8.57 3.72
N GLU A 26 -20.48 8.12 3.31
CA GLU A 26 -20.28 7.38 2.07
C GLU A 26 -20.85 5.96 2.17
N LEU A 27 -20.77 5.33 3.34
CA LEU A 27 -21.46 4.06 3.59
C LEU A 27 -22.97 4.20 3.56
N VAL A 28 -23.53 5.30 4.04
CA VAL A 28 -24.97 5.56 3.95
C VAL A 28 -25.41 5.60 2.48
N LYS A 29 -24.61 6.17 1.59
CA LYS A 29 -24.89 6.12 0.15
C LYS A 29 -24.99 4.68 -0.37
N GLN A 30 -24.10 3.79 0.09
CA GLN A 30 -24.15 2.37 -0.30
C GLN A 30 -25.41 1.67 0.24
N LEU A 31 -25.77 1.91 1.50
CA LEU A 31 -26.99 1.36 2.10
C LEU A 31 -28.25 1.82 1.37
N LEU A 32 -28.21 3.02 0.78
CA LEU A 32 -29.28 3.59 -0.01
C LEU A 32 -29.17 3.25 -1.51
N GLU A 33 -28.30 2.33 -1.87
CA GLU A 33 -28.05 1.90 -3.26
C GLU A 33 -27.68 3.07 -4.19
N ARG A 34 -26.98 4.08 -3.65
CA ARG A 34 -26.51 5.23 -4.39
C ARG A 34 -25.11 4.99 -4.95
N THR A 35 -24.77 5.73 -6.00
CA THR A 35 -23.41 5.74 -6.56
C THR A 35 -22.45 6.50 -5.65
N TYR A 36 -21.20 6.10 -5.71
CA TYR A 36 -20.10 6.84 -5.13
C TYR A 36 -19.17 7.28 -6.27
N ASP A 37 -19.15 8.56 -6.53
CA ASP A 37 -18.39 9.14 -7.64
C ASP A 37 -17.05 9.67 -7.12
N ILE A 38 -15.96 9.28 -7.77
CA ILE A 38 -14.62 9.78 -7.49
C ILE A 38 -14.05 10.41 -8.77
N PRO A 39 -13.29 11.51 -8.66
CA PRO A 39 -12.50 11.97 -9.79
C PRO A 39 -11.49 10.90 -10.17
N MET A 40 -11.17 10.78 -11.47
CA MET A 40 -10.14 9.85 -11.92
C MET A 40 -8.81 10.21 -11.25
N PRO A 41 -8.27 9.34 -10.38
CA PRO A 41 -7.05 9.65 -9.67
C PRO A 41 -5.83 9.50 -10.56
N GLY A 42 -4.79 10.29 -10.29
CA GLY A 42 -3.46 9.99 -10.79
C GLY A 42 -2.90 8.72 -10.16
N VAL A 43 -1.93 8.08 -10.82
CA VAL A 43 -1.30 6.84 -10.36
C VAL A 43 0.20 7.06 -10.17
N ILE A 44 0.70 6.74 -8.98
CA ILE A 44 2.13 6.75 -8.66
C ILE A 44 2.63 5.31 -8.55
N GLY A 45 3.59 4.96 -9.39
CA GLY A 45 4.27 3.67 -9.30
C GLY A 45 5.19 3.63 -8.08
N ILE A 46 5.07 2.57 -7.28
CA ILE A 46 5.99 2.27 -6.18
C ILE A 46 6.78 1.03 -6.61
N TYR A 47 7.97 1.29 -7.14
CA TYR A 47 8.85 0.24 -7.65
C TYR A 47 9.68 -0.33 -6.51
N LEU A 48 9.40 -1.59 -6.16
CA LEU A 48 10.12 -2.31 -5.11
C LEU A 48 11.20 -3.19 -5.73
N ASP A 49 12.43 -3.05 -5.26
CA ASP A 49 13.56 -3.91 -5.61
C ASP A 49 14.19 -4.52 -4.36
N GLY A 50 15.00 -5.56 -4.54
CA GLY A 50 15.64 -6.26 -3.44
C GLY A 50 14.68 -7.07 -2.56
N GLU A 51 15.11 -7.36 -1.34
CA GLU A 51 14.33 -8.05 -0.32
C GLU A 51 14.65 -7.49 1.07
N PRO A 52 13.67 -7.50 2.00
CA PRO A 52 13.91 -6.98 3.35
C PRO A 52 14.99 -7.78 4.08
N MET A 53 15.86 -7.06 4.80
CA MET A 53 16.85 -7.69 5.68
C MET A 53 16.17 -8.35 6.91
N PRO A 54 16.82 -9.36 7.51
CA PRO A 54 16.34 -9.91 8.78
C PRO A 54 16.12 -8.83 9.83
N GLY A 55 14.95 -8.85 10.48
CA GLY A 55 14.56 -7.86 11.49
C GLY A 55 13.84 -6.62 10.93
N VAL A 56 13.71 -6.49 9.62
CA VAL A 56 12.90 -5.46 8.97
C VAL A 56 11.50 -6.01 8.70
N GLY A 57 10.51 -5.40 9.30
CA GLY A 57 9.09 -5.77 9.15
C GLY A 57 8.34 -4.90 8.15
N PRO A 58 7.07 -5.23 7.85
CA PRO A 58 6.24 -4.45 6.95
C PRO A 58 6.05 -3.00 7.41
N GLN A 59 6.03 -2.76 8.73
CA GLN A 59 5.93 -1.42 9.30
C GLN A 59 7.15 -0.55 8.97
N ASP A 60 8.35 -1.12 8.95
CA ASP A 60 9.56 -0.38 8.61
C ASP A 60 9.50 0.10 7.16
N VAL A 61 9.05 -0.76 6.24
CA VAL A 61 8.85 -0.40 4.84
C VAL A 61 7.76 0.66 4.70
N ALA A 62 6.65 0.50 5.38
CA ALA A 62 5.56 1.48 5.38
C ALA A 62 6.03 2.84 5.90
N LEU A 63 6.76 2.88 7.02
CA LEU A 63 7.30 4.12 7.58
C LEU A 63 8.29 4.79 6.63
N ALA A 64 9.14 4.02 5.95
CA ALA A 64 10.05 4.56 4.94
C ALA A 64 9.27 5.25 3.80
N ILE A 65 8.19 4.62 3.32
CA ILE A 65 7.31 5.20 2.29
C ILE A 65 6.65 6.48 2.82
N ILE A 66 6.02 6.42 4.00
CA ILE A 66 5.32 7.56 4.60
C ILE A 66 6.27 8.76 4.75
N GLY A 67 7.48 8.52 5.29
CA GLY A 67 8.48 9.56 5.45
C GLY A 67 8.91 10.22 4.13
N ALA A 68 8.97 9.43 3.06
CA ALA A 68 9.38 9.93 1.74
C ALA A 68 8.30 10.77 1.04
N VAL A 69 7.01 10.48 1.25
CA VAL A 69 5.93 11.03 0.40
C VAL A 69 4.98 11.98 1.10
N PHE A 70 4.89 11.94 2.44
CA PHE A 70 3.87 12.69 3.16
C PHE A 70 4.09 14.20 3.10
N ASN A 71 5.30 14.66 3.43
CA ASN A 71 5.60 16.10 3.58
C ASN A 71 5.48 16.89 2.28
N ASN A 72 5.73 16.25 1.14
CA ASN A 72 5.61 16.88 -0.17
C ASN A 72 4.26 16.64 -0.83
N GLY A 73 3.38 15.85 -0.20
CA GLY A 73 2.05 15.50 -0.74
C GLY A 73 2.10 14.72 -2.05
N TYR A 74 3.20 14.02 -2.34
CA TYR A 74 3.46 13.41 -3.65
C TYR A 74 2.39 12.43 -4.09
N VAL A 75 1.83 11.68 -3.15
CA VAL A 75 0.78 10.67 -3.39
C VAL A 75 -0.62 11.11 -2.94
N LYS A 76 -0.76 12.36 -2.48
CA LYS A 76 -2.03 12.85 -1.94
C LYS A 76 -3.16 12.72 -2.97
N ASN A 77 -4.26 12.07 -2.57
CA ASN A 77 -5.43 11.79 -3.40
C ASN A 77 -5.13 11.01 -4.69
N LYS A 78 -3.99 10.32 -4.76
CA LYS A 78 -3.61 9.45 -5.88
C LYS A 78 -3.65 7.99 -5.47
N VAL A 79 -3.59 7.10 -6.43
CA VAL A 79 -3.43 5.66 -6.18
C VAL A 79 -1.96 5.31 -6.22
N MET A 80 -1.48 4.57 -5.24
CA MET A 80 -0.14 3.96 -5.27
C MET A 80 -0.24 2.56 -5.88
N GLU A 81 0.50 2.29 -6.95
CA GLU A 81 0.58 0.98 -7.56
C GLU A 81 1.95 0.34 -7.28
N PHE A 82 1.94 -0.74 -6.51
CA PHE A 82 3.15 -1.47 -6.11
C PHE A 82 3.56 -2.48 -7.18
N VAL A 83 4.72 -2.26 -7.74
CA VAL A 83 5.29 -3.03 -8.85
C VAL A 83 6.78 -3.34 -8.59
N GLY A 84 7.41 -4.02 -9.50
CA GLY A 84 8.84 -4.35 -9.43
C GLY A 84 9.11 -5.77 -8.91
N PRO A 85 10.36 -6.23 -9.03
CA PRO A 85 10.76 -7.60 -8.67
C PRO A 85 10.70 -7.87 -7.17
N GLY A 86 10.89 -6.85 -6.33
CA GLY A 86 10.80 -6.95 -4.87
C GLY A 86 9.42 -7.40 -4.38
N VAL A 87 8.34 -7.09 -5.13
CA VAL A 87 6.99 -7.53 -4.75
C VAL A 87 6.93 -9.04 -4.57
N SER A 88 7.54 -9.82 -5.47
CA SER A 88 7.54 -11.28 -5.40
C SER A 88 8.34 -11.85 -4.23
N LYS A 89 9.17 -11.04 -3.56
CA LYS A 89 9.91 -11.43 -2.35
C LYS A 89 9.06 -11.38 -1.10
N LEU A 90 8.00 -10.59 -1.11
CA LEU A 90 7.12 -10.35 0.04
C LEU A 90 5.99 -11.38 0.10
N SER A 91 5.71 -11.92 1.29
CA SER A 91 4.52 -12.74 1.52
C SER A 91 3.24 -11.90 1.40
N ALA A 92 2.08 -12.55 1.31
CA ALA A 92 0.79 -11.86 1.31
C ALA A 92 0.62 -11.01 2.58
N ASP A 93 0.92 -11.59 3.75
CA ASP A 93 0.82 -10.89 5.05
C ASP A 93 1.74 -9.67 5.12
N TYR A 94 2.96 -9.80 4.58
CA TYR A 94 3.91 -8.68 4.54
C TYR A 94 3.37 -7.52 3.69
N ARG A 95 2.81 -7.84 2.51
CA ARG A 95 2.18 -6.82 1.63
C ARG A 95 0.97 -6.18 2.31
N ILE A 96 0.11 -6.97 2.99
CA ILE A 96 -1.04 -6.46 3.74
C ILE A 96 -0.56 -5.51 4.85
N GLY A 97 0.51 -5.85 5.56
CA GLY A 97 1.08 -5.01 6.61
C GLY A 97 1.62 -3.67 6.10
N ILE A 98 2.20 -3.63 4.90
CA ILE A 98 2.56 -2.36 4.25
C ILE A 98 1.30 -1.61 3.81
N ASP A 99 0.39 -2.33 3.16
CA ASP A 99 -0.77 -1.77 2.47
C ASP A 99 -1.70 -1.01 3.43
N VAL A 100 -1.96 -1.57 4.61
CA VAL A 100 -2.82 -0.94 5.63
C VAL A 100 -2.28 0.41 6.09
N MET A 101 -0.97 0.57 6.17
CA MET A 101 -0.32 1.80 6.60
C MET A 101 -0.27 2.89 5.52
N THR A 102 -0.61 2.57 4.27
CA THR A 102 -0.61 3.56 3.18
C THR A 102 -1.59 4.70 3.42
N THR A 103 -2.60 4.50 4.26
CA THR A 103 -3.55 5.55 4.65
C THR A 103 -2.85 6.77 5.24
N GLU A 104 -1.76 6.57 5.97
CA GLU A 104 -0.98 7.65 6.59
C GLU A 104 -0.25 8.53 5.57
N THR A 105 -0.22 8.15 4.32
CA THR A 105 0.33 8.96 3.23
C THR A 105 -0.67 9.96 2.63
N THR A 106 -1.93 9.89 3.05
CA THR A 106 -3.06 10.62 2.44
C THR A 106 -3.37 10.22 0.98
N CYS A 107 -2.89 9.05 0.53
CA CYS A 107 -3.27 8.51 -0.77
C CYS A 107 -4.76 8.10 -0.79
N LEU A 108 -5.37 8.12 -1.97
CA LEU A 108 -6.75 7.67 -2.15
C LEU A 108 -6.86 6.15 -1.91
N SER A 109 -5.92 5.40 -2.47
CA SER A 109 -5.88 3.95 -2.36
C SER A 109 -4.49 3.43 -2.71
N SER A 110 -4.31 2.14 -2.50
CA SER A 110 -3.14 1.39 -2.94
C SER A 110 -3.59 0.13 -3.67
N ILE A 111 -2.80 -0.31 -4.63
CA ILE A 111 -3.06 -1.51 -5.42
C ILE A 111 -1.74 -2.23 -5.67
N TRP A 112 -1.75 -3.55 -5.71
CA TRP A 112 -0.57 -4.36 -5.89
C TRP A 112 -0.74 -5.31 -7.07
N ARG A 113 0.34 -5.58 -7.77
CA ARG A 113 0.36 -6.72 -8.67
C ARG A 113 0.15 -8.00 -7.88
N THR A 114 -0.59 -8.94 -8.43
CA THR A 114 -0.77 -10.27 -7.84
C THR A 114 0.19 -11.28 -8.43
N ASP A 115 0.45 -12.34 -7.68
CA ASP A 115 1.32 -13.45 -8.07
C ASP A 115 0.90 -14.74 -7.35
N ASP A 116 1.73 -15.79 -7.48
CA ASP A 116 1.46 -17.09 -6.87
C ASP A 116 1.33 -17.04 -5.34
N LYS A 117 1.99 -16.10 -4.65
CA LYS A 117 1.86 -15.93 -3.20
C LYS A 117 0.47 -15.43 -2.81
N ILE A 118 -0.11 -14.56 -3.61
CA ILE A 118 -1.48 -14.09 -3.38
C ILE A 118 -2.48 -15.21 -3.73
N LYS A 119 -2.21 -15.99 -4.77
CA LYS A 119 -3.01 -17.16 -5.09
C LYS A 119 -2.99 -18.17 -3.95
N GLU A 120 -1.82 -18.51 -3.42
CA GLU A 120 -1.65 -19.38 -2.26
C GLU A 120 -2.44 -18.87 -1.04
N PHE A 121 -2.41 -17.56 -0.79
CA PHE A 121 -3.19 -16.94 0.28
C PHE A 121 -4.70 -17.20 0.12
N TYR A 122 -5.25 -17.05 -1.09
CA TYR A 122 -6.64 -17.38 -1.35
C TYR A 122 -6.92 -18.87 -1.20
N ASP A 123 -6.01 -19.74 -1.65
CA ASP A 123 -6.15 -21.20 -1.55
C ASP A 123 -6.21 -21.68 -0.09
N ILE A 124 -5.32 -21.16 0.77
CA ILE A 124 -5.27 -21.47 2.21
C ILE A 124 -6.59 -21.04 2.91
N HIS A 125 -7.20 -19.95 2.45
CA HIS A 125 -8.46 -19.47 3.01
C HIS A 125 -9.73 -20.10 2.37
N GLY A 126 -9.56 -21.12 1.53
CA GLY A 126 -10.68 -21.81 0.86
C GLY A 126 -11.43 -20.93 -0.13
N ARG A 127 -10.73 -19.95 -0.75
CA ARG A 127 -11.29 -18.96 -1.68
C ARG A 127 -10.55 -18.90 -3.00
N SER A 128 -10.07 -20.03 -3.48
CA SER A 128 -9.27 -20.13 -4.72
C SER A 128 -9.97 -19.51 -5.93
N GLU A 129 -11.29 -19.61 -5.99
CA GLU A 129 -12.11 -19.08 -7.07
C GLU A 129 -12.20 -17.54 -7.09
N ASP A 130 -11.89 -16.89 -5.97
CA ASP A 130 -11.87 -15.43 -5.87
C ASP A 130 -10.58 -14.81 -6.39
N TYR A 131 -9.51 -15.59 -6.52
CA TYR A 131 -8.26 -15.10 -7.07
C TYR A 131 -8.41 -14.65 -8.52
N LYS A 132 -7.91 -13.47 -8.79
CA LYS A 132 -7.76 -12.95 -10.16
C LYS A 132 -6.40 -12.33 -10.33
N GLU A 133 -5.75 -12.70 -11.40
CA GLU A 133 -4.50 -12.07 -11.77
C GLU A 133 -4.70 -10.58 -12.06
N LEU A 134 -3.84 -9.77 -11.46
CA LEU A 134 -3.79 -8.32 -11.66
C LEU A 134 -2.33 -7.91 -11.85
N ASN A 135 -2.02 -7.49 -13.06
CA ASN A 135 -0.70 -6.99 -13.42
C ASN A 135 -0.85 -5.75 -14.30
N PRO A 136 0.11 -4.82 -14.28
CA PRO A 136 0.16 -3.77 -15.27
C PRO A 136 0.32 -4.37 -16.67
N GLY A 137 -0.17 -3.68 -17.68
CA GLY A 137 0.04 -4.07 -19.08
C GLY A 137 1.52 -4.00 -19.47
N ASN A 138 1.84 -4.48 -20.68
CA ASN A 138 3.21 -4.44 -21.21
C ASN A 138 3.81 -3.03 -21.25
N VAL A 139 2.96 -2.02 -21.37
CA VAL A 139 3.30 -0.61 -21.25
C VAL A 139 2.33 -0.01 -20.25
N ALA A 140 2.84 0.56 -19.17
CA ALA A 140 2.06 1.26 -18.16
C ALA A 140 2.60 2.70 -18.03
N TYR A 141 1.68 3.65 -17.86
CA TYR A 141 2.01 5.06 -17.66
C TYR A 141 1.67 5.45 -16.22
N TYR A 142 2.61 6.09 -15.55
CA TYR A 142 2.44 6.62 -14.20
C TYR A 142 2.64 8.14 -14.21
N ASP A 143 1.92 8.84 -13.35
CA ASP A 143 2.11 10.28 -13.13
C ASP A 143 3.41 10.59 -12.38
N GLY A 144 4.02 9.56 -11.84
CA GLY A 144 5.32 9.59 -11.18
C GLY A 144 5.70 8.22 -10.65
N MET A 145 6.93 8.08 -10.19
CA MET A 145 7.45 6.83 -9.65
C MET A 145 8.34 7.08 -8.45
N ILE A 146 8.32 6.14 -7.52
CA ILE A 146 9.20 6.07 -6.37
C ILE A 146 9.88 4.71 -6.42
N GLU A 147 11.20 4.71 -6.34
CA GLU A 147 12.00 3.48 -6.26
C GLU A 147 12.39 3.23 -4.81
N ILE A 148 12.19 2.02 -4.34
CA ILE A 148 12.52 1.58 -2.98
C ILE A 148 13.33 0.29 -3.07
N ASN A 149 14.56 0.35 -2.60
CA ASN A 149 15.37 -0.83 -2.39
C ASN A 149 15.09 -1.39 -0.99
N LEU A 150 14.34 -2.50 -0.96
CA LEU A 150 13.98 -3.17 0.29
C LEU A 150 15.20 -3.59 1.12
N SER A 151 16.33 -3.88 0.47
CA SER A 151 17.56 -4.31 1.14
C SER A 151 18.29 -3.17 1.87
N GLU A 152 17.91 -1.92 1.62
CA GLU A 152 18.52 -0.75 2.28
C GLU A 152 17.68 -0.24 3.47
N ILE A 153 16.45 -0.72 3.60
CA ILE A 153 15.58 -0.34 4.72
C ILE A 153 16.13 -0.93 6.01
N LYS A 154 16.17 -0.10 7.03
CA LYS A 154 16.58 -0.45 8.39
C LYS A 154 15.37 -0.41 9.31
N PRO A 155 15.44 -1.05 10.51
CA PRO A 155 14.40 -0.88 11.51
C PRO A 155 14.16 0.60 11.82
N MET A 156 12.89 1.01 11.79
CA MET A 156 12.45 2.39 11.86
C MET A 156 11.54 2.65 13.07
N ILE A 157 11.41 3.88 13.44
CA ILE A 157 10.50 4.32 14.49
C ILE A 157 9.83 5.63 14.07
N ALA A 158 8.54 5.73 14.32
CA ALA A 158 7.79 6.96 14.19
C ALA A 158 7.81 7.72 15.52
N MET A 159 8.18 8.98 15.46
CA MET A 159 8.11 9.88 16.59
C MET A 159 6.76 10.61 16.62
N PRO A 160 6.31 11.12 17.80
CA PRO A 160 5.12 11.96 17.84
C PRO A 160 5.27 13.14 16.86
N PHE A 161 4.31 13.57 16.24
CA PHE A 161 2.85 13.55 16.28
C PHE A 161 2.24 12.78 15.09
N HIS A 162 3.00 12.55 14.03
CA HIS A 162 2.52 11.91 12.81
C HIS A 162 3.56 10.87 12.33
N PRO A 163 3.14 9.72 11.76
CA PRO A 163 4.04 8.68 11.27
C PRO A 163 5.07 9.12 10.22
N SER A 164 4.89 10.30 9.60
CA SER A 164 5.90 10.88 8.71
C SER A 164 7.14 11.42 9.43
N ASN A 165 7.04 11.62 10.75
CA ASN A 165 8.18 11.97 11.59
C ASN A 165 8.95 10.70 11.95
N VAL A 166 9.63 10.13 10.97
CA VAL A 166 10.23 8.80 11.03
C VAL A 166 11.75 8.86 10.98
N TYR A 167 12.37 7.97 11.75
CA TYR A 167 13.83 7.82 11.84
C TYR A 167 14.21 6.36 11.88
N THR A 168 15.43 6.05 11.44
CA THR A 168 16.00 4.74 11.75
C THR A 168 16.32 4.67 13.24
N ILE A 169 16.10 3.53 13.88
CA ILE A 169 16.35 3.36 15.32
C ILE A 169 17.79 3.72 15.69
N CYS A 170 18.75 3.40 14.81
CA CYS A 170 20.16 3.74 15.05
C CYS A 170 20.42 5.26 15.19
N LEU A 171 19.67 6.09 14.48
CA LEU A 171 19.87 7.54 14.55
C LEU A 171 19.44 8.13 15.90
N LEU A 172 18.50 7.54 16.59
CA LEU A 172 18.02 8.02 17.88
C LEU A 172 19.02 7.80 19.01
N TYR A 173 19.95 6.85 18.86
CA TYR A 173 20.98 6.58 19.87
C TYR A 173 22.25 7.41 19.67
N THR A 174 22.35 8.13 18.55
CA THR A 174 23.58 8.88 18.18
C THR A 174 23.39 10.39 18.14
N SER A 175 22.20 10.89 18.48
CA SER A 175 21.86 12.32 18.50
C SER A 175 21.74 12.89 19.91
#